data_f72289355ab1a5efdeb9b03af471083d
#
_entry.id   f72289355ab1a5efdeb9b03af471083d
#
_cell.length_a   1.000
_cell.length_b   1.000
_cell.length_c   1.000
_cell.angle_alpha   90.00
_cell.angle_beta   90.00
_cell.angle_gamma   90.00
#
_symmetry.space_group_name_H-M   'P 1'
#
loop_
_entity.id
_entity.type
_entity.pdbx_description
1 polymer ?
#
loop_
_entity_poly.entity_id
_entity_poly.type
_entity_poly.pdbx_seq_one_letter_code
_entity_poly.pdbx_strand_id
1 'polypeptide(L)'
;MDYGKLSLEKHRAWRGKLEVTPRAAVDSAEALSLAYTPGVAAPCLEIQKDPSLSFELTRRWNTVAVVTDGTAVLGLGDIGPEAGMPVMEGKCVLFKAFGGVDALPLCIRSKDVDEIVNTVRLLSGSFGGINLEDISAPRCFAIEEKLKACCDIPVFHDDQHGTAVITLAGLTNALKLTGKKLSDVRIVQNGAGAAATAIAKLLLTAGAVDLTVCDRAGAIYAGRGNNMNDAKRELAALTNPQRRQGSLAEVLRGADVFIGTSAPHVLNTEMVKTMNKDAIIFACANPTPEIFPEDAKAGGAAVVSTGRSDYPNQVNNVLCFPGIFRGALDVRASDINEEMKLAAAAAIAGLVSDEELSADYILPAAFDPRVRDAVAKATADAARRTGVARI
;
A
#
# COMPACT_ATOMS: atom_id res chain seq x y z
N MET A 1 -7.76 -17.42 21.21
CA MET A 1 -6.32 -17.28 21.57
C MET A 1 -6.03 -15.80 21.73
N ASP A 2 -5.40 -15.36 22.81
CA ASP A 2 -5.02 -13.94 22.99
C ASP A 2 -3.68 -13.67 22.27
N TYR A 3 -3.80 -13.24 21.01
CA TYR A 3 -2.64 -12.93 20.18
C TYR A 3 -1.85 -11.72 20.71
N GLY A 4 -2.48 -10.78 21.41
CA GLY A 4 -1.79 -9.62 21.97
C GLY A 4 -0.79 -10.03 23.05
N LYS A 5 -1.24 -10.83 24.02
CA LYS A 5 -0.37 -11.36 25.08
C LYS A 5 0.75 -12.24 24.51
N LEU A 6 0.42 -13.16 23.61
CA LEU A 6 1.40 -14.04 22.97
C LEU A 6 2.44 -13.26 22.17
N SER A 7 2.01 -12.24 21.42
CA SER A 7 2.89 -11.36 20.66
C SER A 7 3.88 -10.62 21.56
N LEU A 8 3.42 -10.09 22.71
CA LEU A 8 4.30 -9.40 23.65
C LEU A 8 5.37 -10.34 24.23
N GLU A 9 4.99 -11.58 24.60
CA GLU A 9 5.94 -12.62 25.06
C GLU A 9 6.97 -12.95 23.99
N LYS A 10 6.53 -13.11 22.72
CA LYS A 10 7.43 -13.38 21.58
C LYS A 10 8.39 -12.22 21.32
N HIS A 11 7.92 -10.96 21.33
CA HIS A 11 8.80 -9.80 21.12
C HIS A 11 9.89 -9.70 22.19
N ARG A 12 9.59 -10.03 23.45
CA ARG A 12 10.60 -10.11 24.52
C ARG A 12 11.64 -11.21 24.27
N ALA A 13 11.19 -12.37 23.76
CA ALA A 13 12.09 -13.49 23.45
C ALA A 13 12.93 -13.23 22.22
N TRP A 14 12.36 -12.65 21.16
CA TRP A 14 13.09 -12.31 19.93
C TRP A 14 14.09 -11.16 20.13
N ARG A 15 13.80 -10.21 21.00
CA ARG A 15 14.60 -8.97 21.21
C ARG A 15 14.77 -8.16 19.92
N GLY A 16 13.74 -8.11 19.09
CA GLY A 16 13.71 -7.58 17.74
C GLY A 16 13.45 -8.69 16.71
N LYS A 17 12.92 -8.31 15.55
CA LYS A 17 12.54 -9.26 14.48
C LYS A 17 13.59 -9.34 13.36
N LEU A 18 14.59 -8.46 13.41
CA LEU A 18 15.60 -8.31 12.36
C LEU A 18 16.97 -8.67 12.88
N GLU A 19 17.76 -9.25 11.99
CA GLU A 19 19.17 -9.57 12.19
C GLU A 19 19.97 -9.16 10.94
N VAL A 20 21.17 -8.63 11.14
CA VAL A 20 22.10 -8.34 10.04
C VAL A 20 23.07 -9.50 9.91
N THR A 21 22.97 -10.22 8.79
CA THR A 21 23.84 -11.36 8.48
C THR A 21 24.82 -10.98 7.38
N PRO A 22 26.13 -11.13 7.59
CA PRO A 22 27.14 -10.86 6.57
C PRO A 22 27.04 -11.87 5.42
N ARG A 23 27.25 -11.41 4.19
CA ARG A 23 27.33 -12.26 2.98
C ARG A 23 28.75 -12.67 2.64
N ALA A 24 29.72 -11.83 3.06
CA ALA A 24 31.14 -12.14 2.89
C ALA A 24 31.64 -12.91 4.10
N ALA A 25 32.40 -13.97 3.87
CA ALA A 25 33.15 -14.67 4.94
C ALA A 25 34.34 -13.81 5.38
N VAL A 26 34.71 -13.90 6.67
CA VAL A 26 35.88 -13.21 7.26
C VAL A 26 36.58 -14.20 8.17
N ASP A 27 36.93 -15.38 7.63
CA ASP A 27 37.45 -16.52 8.36
C ASP A 27 38.97 -16.75 8.13
N SER A 28 39.60 -15.88 7.34
CA SER A 28 41.05 -15.90 7.05
C SER A 28 41.59 -14.48 6.84
N ALA A 29 42.91 -14.31 6.90
CA ALA A 29 43.58 -13.05 6.59
C ALA A 29 43.34 -12.60 5.15
N GLU A 30 43.26 -13.55 4.22
CA GLU A 30 42.94 -13.29 2.81
C GLU A 30 41.51 -12.81 2.67
N ALA A 31 40.53 -13.51 3.26
CA ALA A 31 39.10 -13.11 3.24
C ALA A 31 38.91 -11.73 3.86
N LEU A 32 39.59 -11.43 4.96
CA LEU A 32 39.54 -10.08 5.58
C LEU A 32 40.13 -9.02 4.64
N SER A 33 41.22 -9.32 3.97
CA SER A 33 41.88 -8.39 3.03
C SER A 33 41.01 -8.10 1.79
N LEU A 34 40.23 -9.07 1.35
CA LEU A 34 39.26 -8.90 0.25
C LEU A 34 38.02 -8.12 0.71
N ALA A 35 37.45 -8.47 1.88
CA ALA A 35 36.23 -7.88 2.39
C ALA A 35 36.40 -6.45 2.94
N TYR A 36 37.62 -6.13 3.42
CA TYR A 36 37.93 -4.85 4.03
C TYR A 36 39.27 -4.30 3.52
N THR A 37 40.26 -4.07 4.37
CA THR A 37 41.54 -3.44 4.01
C THR A 37 42.57 -4.48 3.65
N PRO A 38 43.32 -4.36 2.50
CA PRO A 38 43.32 -3.23 1.55
C PRO A 38 42.35 -3.34 0.35
N GLY A 39 41.75 -4.49 0.09
CA GLY A 39 41.04 -4.82 -1.12
C GLY A 39 39.82 -3.89 -1.39
N VAL A 40 39.15 -3.45 -0.34
CA VAL A 40 37.95 -2.61 -0.44
C VAL A 40 38.20 -1.24 -1.12
N ALA A 41 39.42 -0.78 -1.24
CA ALA A 41 39.77 0.45 -1.94
C ALA A 41 39.40 0.39 -3.44
N ALA A 42 39.55 -0.78 -4.08
CA ALA A 42 39.24 -0.94 -5.49
C ALA A 42 37.75 -0.68 -5.83
N PRO A 43 36.75 -1.35 -5.22
CA PRO A 43 35.36 -1.03 -5.47
C PRO A 43 34.99 0.41 -5.06
N CYS A 44 35.59 1.01 -4.04
CA CYS A 44 35.36 2.42 -3.70
C CYS A 44 35.79 3.35 -4.84
N LEU A 45 36.93 3.13 -5.46
CA LEU A 45 37.44 3.91 -6.57
C LEU A 45 36.56 3.75 -7.84
N GLU A 46 36.07 2.55 -8.09
CA GLU A 46 35.14 2.32 -9.21
C GLU A 46 33.81 3.06 -8.99
N ILE A 47 33.23 2.99 -7.81
CA ILE A 47 32.01 3.74 -7.48
C ILE A 47 32.26 5.25 -7.53
N GLN A 48 33.44 5.74 -7.14
CA GLN A 48 33.80 7.15 -7.24
C GLN A 48 33.79 7.65 -8.68
N LYS A 49 34.25 6.82 -9.63
CA LYS A 49 34.24 7.12 -11.07
C LYS A 49 32.83 7.05 -11.66
N ASP A 50 32.07 6.03 -11.26
CA ASP A 50 30.70 5.78 -11.69
C ASP A 50 29.81 5.42 -10.51
N PRO A 51 29.05 6.40 -9.94
CA PRO A 51 28.17 6.16 -8.80
C PRO A 51 27.08 5.10 -9.03
N SER A 52 26.74 4.79 -10.29
CA SER A 52 25.76 3.75 -10.62
C SER A 52 26.23 2.35 -10.21
N LEU A 53 27.54 2.12 -10.16
CA LEU A 53 28.14 0.87 -9.68
C LEU A 53 27.87 0.58 -8.21
N SER A 54 27.40 1.58 -7.43
CA SER A 54 26.94 1.32 -6.05
C SER A 54 25.81 0.30 -5.99
N PHE A 55 24.97 0.21 -7.04
CA PHE A 55 23.93 -0.81 -7.17
C PHE A 55 24.46 -2.20 -7.54
N GLU A 56 25.70 -2.32 -7.98
CA GLU A 56 26.32 -3.62 -8.30
C GLU A 56 27.28 -4.08 -7.21
N LEU A 57 28.08 -3.15 -6.71
CA LEU A 57 29.18 -3.45 -5.80
C LEU A 57 28.78 -3.37 -4.32
N THR A 58 27.55 -2.93 -4.02
CA THR A 58 27.04 -2.88 -2.63
C THR A 58 25.64 -3.50 -2.53
N ARG A 59 25.14 -3.67 -1.30
CA ARG A 59 23.77 -4.17 -1.06
C ARG A 59 22.67 -3.14 -1.38
N ARG A 60 23.03 -1.93 -1.79
CA ARG A 60 22.10 -0.85 -2.16
C ARG A 60 20.99 -1.34 -3.11
N TRP A 61 21.32 -2.15 -4.10
CA TRP A 61 20.37 -2.67 -5.11
C TRP A 61 19.18 -3.42 -4.52
N ASN A 62 19.31 -3.99 -3.32
CA ASN A 62 18.26 -4.83 -2.70
C ASN A 62 17.79 -4.31 -1.35
N THR A 63 18.15 -3.08 -0.96
CA THR A 63 17.83 -2.55 0.37
C THR A 63 16.81 -1.43 0.27
N VAL A 64 15.72 -1.51 1.06
CA VAL A 64 14.64 -0.52 1.15
C VAL A 64 14.64 0.12 2.55
N ALA A 65 14.50 1.45 2.62
CA ALA A 65 14.20 2.14 3.86
C ALA A 65 12.69 2.07 4.14
N VAL A 66 12.30 1.59 5.32
CA VAL A 66 10.91 1.67 5.82
C VAL A 66 10.84 2.85 6.78
N VAL A 67 10.24 3.95 6.33
CA VAL A 67 10.27 5.26 7.01
C VAL A 67 8.93 5.56 7.65
N THR A 68 8.94 5.93 8.92
CA THR A 68 7.75 6.38 9.67
C THR A 68 8.06 7.53 10.60
N ASP A 69 7.04 8.33 10.93
CA ASP A 69 7.04 9.24 12.08
C ASP A 69 6.12 8.73 13.22
N GLY A 70 5.48 7.60 13.04
CA GLY A 70 4.63 6.93 14.02
C GLY A 70 3.29 7.63 14.29
N THR A 71 2.77 8.43 13.34
CA THR A 71 1.57 9.24 13.55
C THR A 71 0.25 8.61 13.08
N ALA A 72 0.31 7.43 12.44
CA ALA A 72 -0.90 6.73 11.94
C ALA A 72 -0.80 5.20 12.10
N VAL A 73 -0.29 4.74 13.23
CA VAL A 73 0.04 3.33 13.44
C VAL A 73 -1.21 2.47 13.67
N LEU A 74 -1.51 1.55 12.76
CA LEU A 74 -2.48 0.43 12.88
C LEU A 74 -3.85 0.75 13.53
N GLY A 75 -4.38 1.92 13.51
CA GLY A 75 -5.60 2.27 14.27
C GLY A 75 -5.33 2.65 15.73
N LEU A 76 -4.06 2.62 16.18
CA LEU A 76 -3.63 3.20 17.45
C LEU A 76 -3.44 4.71 17.33
N GLY A 77 -3.27 5.20 16.08
CA GLY A 77 -3.08 6.60 15.79
C GLY A 77 -1.65 7.07 16.04
N ASP A 78 -1.52 8.27 16.61
CA ASP A 78 -0.24 8.93 16.87
C ASP A 78 0.38 8.41 18.18
N ILE A 79 1.20 7.38 18.08
CA ILE A 79 1.90 6.76 19.21
C ILE A 79 3.41 7.07 19.23
N GLY A 80 3.88 7.79 18.23
CA GLY A 80 5.29 8.19 18.07
C GLY A 80 6.19 7.11 17.45
N PRO A 81 7.39 7.53 17.01
CA PRO A 81 8.27 6.70 16.19
C PRO A 81 8.81 5.47 16.94
N GLU A 82 9.17 5.59 18.22
CA GLU A 82 9.69 4.46 18.99
C GLU A 82 8.64 3.38 19.23
N ALA A 83 7.39 3.79 19.53
CA ALA A 83 6.29 2.85 19.74
C ALA A 83 5.83 2.21 18.42
N GLY A 84 6.08 2.86 17.27
CA GLY A 84 5.86 2.33 15.94
C GLY A 84 6.91 1.30 15.47
N MET A 85 8.09 1.25 16.10
CA MET A 85 9.20 0.37 15.69
C MET A 85 8.80 -1.11 15.53
N PRO A 86 8.02 -1.73 16.42
CA PRO A 86 7.61 -3.13 16.23
C PRO A 86 6.81 -3.37 14.95
N VAL A 87 6.02 -2.40 14.50
CA VAL A 87 5.28 -2.48 13.22
C VAL A 87 6.25 -2.36 12.05
N MET A 88 7.19 -1.41 12.12
CA MET A 88 8.20 -1.20 11.07
C MET A 88 9.13 -2.41 10.90
N GLU A 89 9.57 -3.02 11.99
CA GLU A 89 10.28 -4.31 11.92
C GLU A 89 9.41 -5.41 11.29
N GLY A 90 8.13 -5.46 11.62
CA GLY A 90 7.17 -6.36 10.98
C GLY A 90 7.11 -6.14 9.47
N LYS A 91 7.00 -4.89 9.02
CA LYS A 91 7.03 -4.54 7.59
C LYS A 91 8.32 -5.02 6.93
N CYS A 92 9.48 -4.85 7.56
CA CYS A 92 10.77 -5.33 7.05
C CYS A 92 10.81 -6.86 6.93
N VAL A 93 10.24 -7.59 7.90
CA VAL A 93 10.10 -9.06 7.82
C VAL A 93 9.27 -9.46 6.60
N LEU A 94 8.15 -8.76 6.34
CA LEU A 94 7.31 -9.03 5.17
C LEU A 94 8.04 -8.75 3.85
N PHE A 95 8.81 -7.65 3.76
CA PHE A 95 9.67 -7.37 2.61
C PHE A 95 10.63 -8.53 2.32
N LYS A 96 11.26 -9.07 3.37
CA LYS A 96 12.21 -10.18 3.22
C LYS A 96 11.50 -11.47 2.84
N ALA A 97 10.45 -11.83 3.58
CA ALA A 97 9.77 -13.11 3.41
C ALA A 97 9.05 -13.23 2.04
N PHE A 98 8.37 -12.16 1.61
CA PHE A 98 7.53 -12.17 0.42
C PHE A 98 8.17 -11.50 -0.81
N GLY A 99 9.19 -10.67 -0.63
CA GLY A 99 9.86 -9.96 -1.73
C GLY A 99 11.33 -10.38 -1.94
N GLY A 100 11.94 -11.05 -0.98
CA GLY A 100 13.39 -11.27 -0.96
C GLY A 100 14.19 -9.96 -0.82
N VAL A 101 13.53 -8.88 -0.43
CA VAL A 101 14.09 -7.54 -0.27
C VAL A 101 14.58 -7.35 1.16
N ASP A 102 15.78 -6.82 1.34
CA ASP A 102 16.29 -6.41 2.65
C ASP A 102 15.71 -5.04 2.98
N ALA A 103 15.10 -4.89 4.14
CA ALA A 103 14.51 -3.63 4.55
C ALA A 103 14.99 -3.23 5.95
N LEU A 104 15.17 -1.92 6.16
CA LEU A 104 15.61 -1.35 7.43
C LEU A 104 14.61 -0.31 7.92
N PRO A 105 14.16 -0.38 9.19
CA PRO A 105 13.25 0.59 9.75
C PRO A 105 13.96 1.90 10.11
N LEU A 106 13.39 3.03 9.71
CA LEU A 106 13.85 4.37 10.04
C LEU A 106 12.70 5.15 10.70
N CYS A 107 12.70 5.19 12.02
CA CYS A 107 11.69 5.87 12.81
C CYS A 107 12.17 7.29 13.15
N ILE A 108 11.57 8.32 12.55
CA ILE A 108 12.04 9.71 12.59
C ILE A 108 11.29 10.47 13.69
N ARG A 109 12.04 11.11 14.61
CA ARG A 109 11.51 11.93 15.71
C ARG A 109 11.16 13.35 15.25
N SER A 110 10.39 13.45 14.17
CA SER A 110 9.87 14.72 13.69
C SER A 110 8.51 14.55 13.05
N LYS A 111 7.69 15.59 13.13
CA LYS A 111 6.42 15.74 12.40
C LYS A 111 6.50 16.86 11.36
N ASP A 112 7.64 17.51 11.25
CA ASP A 112 7.88 18.53 10.24
C ASP A 112 8.18 17.87 8.89
N VAL A 113 7.46 18.32 7.86
CA VAL A 113 7.55 17.74 6.51
C VAL A 113 8.94 17.92 5.94
N ASP A 114 9.53 19.10 6.09
CA ASP A 114 10.82 19.42 5.47
C ASP A 114 11.99 18.74 6.21
N GLU A 115 11.90 18.58 7.53
CA GLU A 115 12.87 17.79 8.31
C GLU A 115 12.84 16.32 7.90
N ILE A 116 11.65 15.71 7.76
CA ILE A 116 11.51 14.33 7.32
C ILE A 116 12.07 14.16 5.91
N VAL A 117 11.65 15.01 4.97
CA VAL A 117 12.09 14.97 3.58
C VAL A 117 13.61 15.12 3.47
N ASN A 118 14.19 16.10 4.17
CA ASN A 118 15.64 16.32 4.15
C ASN A 118 16.40 15.13 4.76
N THR A 119 15.91 14.57 5.87
CA THR A 119 16.53 13.40 6.50
C THR A 119 16.57 12.21 5.55
N VAL A 120 15.43 11.88 4.93
CA VAL A 120 15.31 10.75 4.00
C VAL A 120 16.15 10.97 2.75
N ARG A 121 16.12 12.19 2.19
CA ARG A 121 16.94 12.57 1.02
C ARG A 121 18.44 12.38 1.29
N LEU A 122 18.93 12.79 2.45
CA LEU A 122 20.35 12.62 2.82
C LEU A 122 20.75 11.16 2.99
N LEU A 123 19.82 10.27 3.37
CA LEU A 123 20.06 8.84 3.54
C LEU A 123 19.83 8.03 2.25
N SER A 124 19.17 8.59 1.25
CA SER A 124 18.71 7.87 0.05
C SER A 124 19.83 7.17 -0.73
N GLY A 125 21.06 7.69 -0.66
CA GLY A 125 22.23 7.08 -1.27
C GLY A 125 22.60 5.67 -0.75
N SER A 126 22.05 5.28 0.40
CA SER A 126 22.28 3.95 0.99
C SER A 126 21.23 2.91 0.58
N PHE A 127 20.18 3.31 -0.12
CA PHE A 127 19.01 2.49 -0.43
C PHE A 127 18.73 2.41 -1.93
N GLY A 128 18.07 1.32 -2.33
CA GLY A 128 17.52 1.15 -3.67
C GLY A 128 16.06 1.62 -3.80
N GLY A 129 15.37 1.85 -2.67
CA GLY A 129 14.00 2.35 -2.62
C GLY A 129 13.58 2.80 -1.24
N ILE A 130 12.49 3.53 -1.16
CA ILE A 130 11.92 4.10 0.08
C ILE A 130 10.46 3.70 0.19
N ASN A 131 10.10 3.01 1.27
CA ASN A 131 8.72 2.76 1.67
C ASN A 131 8.34 3.70 2.82
N LEU A 132 7.34 4.56 2.60
CA LEU A 132 6.72 5.36 3.65
C LEU A 132 5.62 4.53 4.30
N GLU A 133 5.53 4.57 5.64
CA GLU A 133 4.61 3.76 6.42
C GLU A 133 4.07 4.54 7.62
N ASP A 134 2.78 4.38 7.92
CA ASP A 134 2.13 4.91 9.14
C ASP A 134 2.33 6.43 9.36
N ILE A 135 2.37 7.21 8.28
CA ILE A 135 2.44 8.67 8.30
C ILE A 135 1.05 9.26 8.05
N SER A 136 0.57 10.09 8.96
CA SER A 136 -0.80 10.61 8.90
C SER A 136 -1.03 11.62 7.76
N ALA A 137 -2.22 11.53 7.14
CA ALA A 137 -2.68 12.58 6.22
C ALA A 137 -3.04 13.88 6.98
N PRO A 138 -2.83 15.08 6.38
CA PRO A 138 -2.42 15.29 4.98
C PRO A 138 -0.91 15.31 4.75
N ARG A 139 -0.07 15.22 5.80
CA ARG A 139 1.40 15.37 5.70
C ARG A 139 2.03 14.29 4.80
N CYS A 140 1.51 13.06 4.84
CA CYS A 140 2.02 11.96 4.02
C CYS A 140 2.02 12.29 2.52
N PHE A 141 1.04 13.05 2.01
CA PHE A 141 0.99 13.46 0.61
C PHE A 141 2.16 14.37 0.25
N ALA A 142 2.37 15.42 1.06
CA ALA A 142 3.46 16.37 0.82
C ALA A 142 4.84 15.74 0.99
N ILE A 143 5.01 14.81 1.94
CA ILE A 143 6.27 14.08 2.14
C ILE A 143 6.57 13.21 0.92
N GLU A 144 5.60 12.42 0.45
CA GLU A 144 5.80 11.55 -0.72
C GLU A 144 6.11 12.37 -1.98
N GLU A 145 5.33 13.41 -2.26
CA GLU A 145 5.54 14.29 -3.42
C GLU A 145 6.94 14.91 -3.43
N LYS A 146 7.36 15.49 -2.30
CA LYS A 146 8.68 16.12 -2.19
C LYS A 146 9.82 15.10 -2.30
N LEU A 147 9.66 13.91 -1.73
CA LEU A 147 10.66 12.84 -1.84
C LEU A 147 10.78 12.31 -3.27
N LYS A 148 9.67 12.11 -3.97
CA LYS A 148 9.68 11.74 -5.39
C LYS A 148 10.36 12.80 -6.25
N ALA A 149 10.22 14.07 -5.92
CA ALA A 149 10.86 15.17 -6.64
C ALA A 149 12.37 15.29 -6.40
N CYS A 150 12.89 14.82 -5.25
CA CYS A 150 14.29 15.04 -4.87
C CYS A 150 15.13 13.76 -4.75
N CYS A 151 14.54 12.56 -4.78
CA CYS A 151 15.24 11.29 -4.76
C CYS A 151 15.30 10.68 -6.16
N ASP A 152 16.39 9.99 -6.46
CA ASP A 152 16.61 9.28 -7.73
C ASP A 152 16.24 7.79 -7.66
N ILE A 153 15.65 7.35 -6.55
CA ILE A 153 15.17 6.00 -6.27
C ILE A 153 13.66 6.02 -6.01
N PRO A 154 12.94 4.90 -6.23
CA PRO A 154 11.50 4.87 -6.06
C PRO A 154 11.07 5.15 -4.62
N VAL A 155 10.04 5.99 -4.48
CA VAL A 155 9.35 6.30 -3.22
C VAL A 155 7.91 5.82 -3.35
N PHE A 156 7.46 5.07 -2.35
CA PHE A 156 6.13 4.48 -2.33
C PHE A 156 5.55 4.52 -0.91
N HIS A 157 4.33 5.02 -0.76
CA HIS A 157 3.62 5.02 0.52
C HIS A 157 2.62 3.86 0.54
N ASP A 158 2.92 2.82 1.31
CA ASP A 158 2.13 1.58 1.25
C ASP A 158 0.68 1.75 1.73
N ASP A 159 0.43 2.53 2.80
CA ASP A 159 -0.93 2.80 3.28
C ASP A 159 -1.81 3.49 2.23
N GLN A 160 -1.21 4.24 1.33
CA GLN A 160 -1.92 4.85 0.20
C GLN A 160 -2.04 3.85 -0.95
N HIS A 161 -0.91 3.52 -1.54
CA HIS A 161 -0.85 2.85 -2.84
C HIS A 161 -0.99 1.34 -2.75
N GLY A 162 -0.47 0.71 -1.70
CA GLY A 162 -0.66 -0.73 -1.47
C GLY A 162 -2.14 -1.07 -1.29
N THR A 163 -2.83 -0.28 -0.46
CA THR A 163 -4.27 -0.43 -0.24
C THR A 163 -5.07 -0.17 -1.52
N ALA A 164 -4.68 0.83 -2.31
CA ALA A 164 -5.34 1.12 -3.58
C ALA A 164 -5.19 -0.02 -4.61
N VAL A 165 -3.98 -0.55 -4.76
CA VAL A 165 -3.69 -1.66 -5.68
C VAL A 165 -4.48 -2.90 -5.32
N ILE A 166 -4.50 -3.29 -4.04
CA ILE A 166 -5.20 -4.49 -3.61
C ILE A 166 -6.72 -4.34 -3.72
N THR A 167 -7.25 -3.14 -3.44
CA THR A 167 -8.67 -2.83 -3.61
C THR A 167 -9.08 -2.93 -5.08
N LEU A 168 -8.28 -2.38 -5.99
CA LEU A 168 -8.55 -2.46 -7.43
C LEU A 168 -8.46 -3.92 -7.93
N ALA A 169 -7.48 -4.70 -7.46
CA ALA A 169 -7.35 -6.12 -7.80
C ALA A 169 -8.60 -6.92 -7.39
N GLY A 170 -9.02 -6.79 -6.13
CA GLY A 170 -10.23 -7.45 -5.63
C GLY A 170 -11.50 -6.96 -6.34
N LEU A 171 -11.63 -5.65 -6.57
CA LEU A 171 -12.77 -5.08 -7.29
C LEU A 171 -12.85 -5.59 -8.74
N THR A 172 -11.72 -5.74 -9.43
CA THR A 172 -11.69 -6.31 -10.79
C THR A 172 -12.33 -7.69 -10.83
N ASN A 173 -11.98 -8.56 -9.91
CA ASN A 173 -12.54 -9.90 -9.83
C ASN A 173 -13.99 -9.93 -9.32
N ALA A 174 -14.34 -9.06 -8.36
CA ALA A 174 -15.72 -8.92 -7.88
C ALA A 174 -16.67 -8.44 -8.99
N LEU A 175 -16.22 -7.49 -9.82
CA LEU A 175 -16.97 -7.02 -10.98
C LEU A 175 -17.14 -8.12 -12.03
N LYS A 176 -16.08 -8.89 -12.30
CA LYS A 176 -16.13 -10.05 -13.21
C LYS A 176 -17.15 -11.08 -12.72
N LEU A 177 -17.14 -11.44 -11.44
CA LEU A 177 -18.06 -12.38 -10.83
C LEU A 177 -19.53 -11.93 -10.92
N THR A 178 -19.78 -10.63 -10.74
CA THR A 178 -21.13 -10.05 -10.77
C THR A 178 -21.59 -9.64 -12.17
N GLY A 179 -20.75 -9.81 -13.20
CA GLY A 179 -21.06 -9.42 -14.58
C GLY A 179 -21.13 -7.91 -14.79
N LYS A 180 -20.54 -7.11 -13.90
CA LYS A 180 -20.53 -5.65 -13.96
C LYS A 180 -19.23 -5.14 -14.58
N LYS A 181 -19.23 -3.90 -15.09
CA LYS A 181 -18.04 -3.23 -15.63
C LYS A 181 -17.69 -2.01 -14.79
N LEU A 182 -16.41 -1.74 -14.60
CA LEU A 182 -15.93 -0.60 -13.80
C LEU A 182 -16.45 0.74 -14.31
N SER A 183 -16.60 0.91 -15.62
CA SER A 183 -17.14 2.12 -16.26
C SER A 183 -18.63 2.35 -15.98
N ASP A 184 -19.37 1.30 -15.65
CA ASP A 184 -20.82 1.32 -15.61
C ASP A 184 -21.37 1.33 -14.17
N VAL A 185 -20.51 0.98 -13.19
CA VAL A 185 -20.92 0.89 -11.78
C VAL A 185 -20.85 2.23 -11.08
N ARG A 186 -21.76 2.40 -10.14
CA ARG A 186 -21.75 3.50 -9.19
C ARG A 186 -21.03 3.08 -7.92
N ILE A 187 -19.93 3.77 -7.63
CA ILE A 187 -19.07 3.52 -6.48
C ILE A 187 -19.30 4.60 -5.42
N VAL A 188 -19.54 4.19 -4.18
CA VAL A 188 -19.53 5.06 -3.01
C VAL A 188 -18.40 4.65 -2.10
N GLN A 189 -17.48 5.58 -1.88
CA GLN A 189 -16.33 5.38 -1.00
C GLN A 189 -16.52 6.20 0.28
N ASN A 190 -16.39 5.57 1.44
CA ASN A 190 -16.47 6.24 2.74
C ASN A 190 -15.09 6.31 3.40
N GLY A 191 -14.61 7.52 3.59
CA GLY A 191 -13.27 7.91 4.02
C GLY A 191 -12.67 8.91 3.05
N ALA A 192 -11.84 9.83 3.56
CA ALA A 192 -11.12 10.84 2.79
C ALA A 192 -9.70 11.05 3.36
N GLY A 193 -9.11 9.98 3.89
CA GLY A 193 -7.73 9.91 4.38
C GLY A 193 -6.76 9.43 3.29
N ALA A 194 -5.57 9.00 3.71
CA ALA A 194 -4.49 8.57 2.83
C ALA A 194 -4.92 7.45 1.87
N ALA A 195 -5.37 6.31 2.41
CA ALA A 195 -5.83 5.17 1.62
C ALA A 195 -7.00 5.55 0.70
N ALA A 196 -8.01 6.24 1.24
CA ALA A 196 -9.18 6.65 0.46
C ALA A 196 -8.82 7.52 -0.74
N THR A 197 -7.93 8.49 -0.56
CA THR A 197 -7.50 9.37 -1.65
C THR A 197 -6.79 8.58 -2.75
N ALA A 198 -5.91 7.66 -2.38
CA ALA A 198 -5.19 6.83 -3.33
C ALA A 198 -6.11 5.84 -4.07
N ILE A 199 -7.06 5.21 -3.36
CA ILE A 199 -8.06 4.32 -3.97
C ILE A 199 -8.88 5.10 -5.00
N ALA A 200 -9.42 6.27 -4.65
CA ALA A 200 -10.22 7.08 -5.56
C ALA A 200 -9.42 7.43 -6.83
N LYS A 201 -8.19 7.92 -6.69
CA LYS A 201 -7.34 8.28 -7.83
C LYS A 201 -7.03 7.07 -8.71
N LEU A 202 -6.66 5.92 -8.12
CA LEU A 202 -6.33 4.72 -8.89
C LEU A 202 -7.55 4.14 -9.62
N LEU A 203 -8.74 4.14 -8.98
CA LEU A 203 -9.98 3.70 -9.62
C LEU A 203 -10.37 4.58 -10.81
N LEU A 204 -10.21 5.92 -10.69
CA LEU A 204 -10.45 6.86 -11.80
C LEU A 204 -9.47 6.59 -12.94
N THR A 205 -8.18 6.39 -12.64
CA THR A 205 -7.16 6.03 -13.65
C THR A 205 -7.47 4.69 -14.31
N ALA A 206 -8.04 3.73 -13.57
CA ALA A 206 -8.48 2.44 -14.10
C ALA A 206 -9.77 2.52 -14.93
N GLY A 207 -10.45 3.68 -14.98
CA GLY A 207 -11.64 3.89 -15.81
C GLY A 207 -12.97 3.94 -15.06
N ALA A 208 -12.97 4.08 -13.72
CA ALA A 208 -14.19 4.38 -12.99
C ALA A 208 -14.74 5.75 -13.38
N VAL A 209 -16.05 5.86 -13.60
CA VAL A 209 -16.69 7.10 -14.07
C VAL A 209 -17.56 7.71 -12.97
N ASP A 210 -18.33 6.91 -12.25
CA ASP A 210 -19.26 7.37 -11.20
C ASP A 210 -18.77 6.98 -9.81
N LEU A 211 -17.86 7.76 -9.27
CA LEU A 211 -17.29 7.61 -7.94
C LEU A 211 -17.67 8.81 -7.06
N THR A 212 -18.32 8.55 -5.94
CA THR A 212 -18.62 9.55 -4.91
C THR A 212 -17.89 9.23 -3.62
N VAL A 213 -17.06 10.16 -3.13
CA VAL A 213 -16.35 10.04 -1.85
C VAL A 213 -17.18 10.72 -0.76
N CYS A 214 -17.29 10.06 0.40
CA CYS A 214 -17.94 10.58 1.59
C CYS A 214 -16.93 10.72 2.74
N ASP A 215 -17.15 11.68 3.62
CA ASP A 215 -16.54 11.79 4.93
C ASP A 215 -17.60 11.88 6.04
N ARG A 216 -17.21 12.19 7.27
CA ARG A 216 -18.13 12.30 8.40
C ARG A 216 -19.27 13.33 8.21
N ALA A 217 -19.09 14.29 7.31
CA ALA A 217 -20.11 15.29 6.98
C ALA A 217 -20.92 14.93 5.73
N GLY A 218 -20.77 13.70 5.20
CA GLY A 218 -21.47 13.22 4.01
C GLY A 218 -20.64 13.34 2.73
N ALA A 219 -21.33 13.40 1.59
CA ALA A 219 -20.70 13.43 0.28
C ALA A 219 -19.76 14.63 0.09
N ILE A 220 -18.62 14.38 -0.53
CA ILE A 220 -17.68 15.41 -0.99
C ILE A 220 -18.06 15.78 -2.43
N TYR A 221 -18.22 17.07 -2.69
CA TYR A 221 -18.60 17.61 -4.01
C TYR A 221 -18.02 18.99 -4.26
N ALA A 222 -17.88 19.37 -5.51
CA ALA A 222 -17.38 20.68 -5.90
C ALA A 222 -18.28 21.81 -5.39
N GLY A 223 -17.73 22.71 -4.57
CA GLY A 223 -18.45 23.80 -3.93
C GLY A 223 -18.92 23.52 -2.49
N ARG A 224 -18.63 22.34 -1.93
CA ARG A 224 -18.88 22.08 -0.51
C ARG A 224 -18.01 22.99 0.36
N GLY A 225 -18.64 23.72 1.31
CA GLY A 225 -17.95 24.71 2.15
C GLY A 225 -17.43 24.16 3.47
N ASN A 226 -18.10 23.20 4.09
CA ASN A 226 -17.77 22.70 5.42
C ASN A 226 -16.85 21.47 5.38
N ASN A 227 -16.02 21.31 6.42
CA ASN A 227 -15.12 20.15 6.60
C ASN A 227 -14.21 19.85 5.40
N MET A 228 -13.65 20.90 4.76
CA MET A 228 -12.79 20.80 3.59
C MET A 228 -11.35 21.19 3.93
N ASN A 229 -10.41 20.49 3.29
CA ASN A 229 -9.00 20.83 3.19
C ASN A 229 -8.56 20.66 1.73
N ASP A 230 -7.30 20.92 1.41
CA ASP A 230 -6.83 20.91 0.02
C ASP A 230 -6.95 19.53 -0.64
N ALA A 231 -6.62 18.44 0.06
CA ALA A 231 -6.81 17.08 -0.45
C ALA A 231 -8.29 16.76 -0.75
N LYS A 232 -9.21 17.20 0.10
CA LYS A 232 -10.65 17.05 -0.16
C LYS A 232 -11.16 17.94 -1.27
N ARG A 233 -10.56 19.12 -1.48
CA ARG A 233 -10.88 19.99 -2.62
C ARG A 233 -10.44 19.34 -3.93
N GLU A 234 -9.26 18.71 -3.93
CA GLU A 234 -8.79 17.91 -5.07
C GLU A 234 -9.74 16.74 -5.35
N LEU A 235 -10.11 15.96 -4.33
CA LEU A 235 -11.10 14.88 -4.47
C LEU A 235 -12.44 15.38 -5.01
N ALA A 236 -12.93 16.52 -4.51
CA ALA A 236 -14.18 17.13 -4.98
C ALA A 236 -14.14 17.55 -6.46
N ALA A 237 -12.96 17.88 -6.97
CA ALA A 237 -12.77 18.22 -8.39
C ALA A 237 -12.70 16.97 -9.29
N LEU A 238 -12.19 15.85 -8.77
CA LEU A 238 -11.98 14.61 -9.53
C LEU A 238 -13.16 13.65 -9.46
N THR A 239 -13.95 13.69 -8.37
CA THR A 239 -15.00 12.71 -8.07
C THR A 239 -16.39 13.36 -8.07
N ASN A 240 -17.43 12.52 -7.91
CA ASN A 240 -18.83 12.96 -7.78
C ASN A 240 -19.28 13.88 -8.92
N PRO A 241 -19.20 13.43 -10.17
CA PRO A 241 -19.53 14.27 -11.34
C PRO A 241 -20.97 14.76 -11.34
N GLN A 242 -21.90 14.05 -10.68
CA GLN A 242 -23.29 14.46 -10.54
C GLN A 242 -23.53 15.41 -9.36
N ARG A 243 -22.49 15.77 -8.59
CA ARG A 243 -22.57 16.63 -7.40
C ARG A 243 -23.62 16.16 -6.39
N ARG A 244 -23.72 14.84 -6.18
CA ARG A 244 -24.60 14.27 -5.16
C ARG A 244 -24.23 14.82 -3.79
N GLN A 245 -25.25 15.11 -3.01
CA GLN A 245 -25.14 15.66 -1.65
C GLN A 245 -25.88 14.73 -0.68
N GLY A 246 -25.66 14.94 0.61
CA GLY A 246 -26.33 14.18 1.66
C GLY A 246 -25.39 13.29 2.46
N SER A 247 -25.98 12.53 3.37
CA SER A 247 -25.32 11.54 4.22
C SER A 247 -24.85 10.33 3.43
N LEU A 248 -24.00 9.49 4.04
CA LEU A 248 -23.59 8.21 3.44
C LEU A 248 -24.82 7.36 3.05
N ALA A 249 -25.81 7.26 3.93
CA ALA A 249 -27.03 6.47 3.68
C ALA A 249 -27.83 6.95 2.47
N GLU A 250 -27.88 8.26 2.24
CA GLU A 250 -28.60 8.84 1.10
C GLU A 250 -27.82 8.58 -0.20
N VAL A 251 -26.51 8.76 -0.18
CA VAL A 251 -25.67 8.62 -1.38
C VAL A 251 -25.52 7.15 -1.79
N LEU A 252 -25.59 6.22 -0.82
CA LEU A 252 -25.43 4.78 -1.05
C LEU A 252 -26.62 4.16 -1.81
N ARG A 253 -27.80 4.77 -1.76
CA ARG A 253 -28.99 4.25 -2.46
C ARG A 253 -28.73 4.09 -3.95
N GLY A 254 -28.89 2.87 -4.46
CA GLY A 254 -28.62 2.52 -5.85
C GLY A 254 -27.16 2.52 -6.24
N ALA A 255 -26.23 2.45 -5.29
CA ALA A 255 -24.82 2.18 -5.57
C ALA A 255 -24.59 0.68 -5.82
N ASP A 256 -23.60 0.36 -6.65
CA ASP A 256 -23.19 -1.01 -6.94
C ASP A 256 -22.05 -1.46 -6.02
N VAL A 257 -21.19 -0.53 -5.65
CA VAL A 257 -19.97 -0.79 -4.88
C VAL A 257 -19.88 0.16 -3.70
N PHE A 258 -19.59 -0.38 -2.52
CA PHE A 258 -19.16 0.37 -1.35
C PHE A 258 -17.70 0.06 -1.04
N ILE A 259 -16.90 1.09 -0.78
CA ILE A 259 -15.52 0.96 -0.32
C ILE A 259 -15.35 1.79 0.96
N GLY A 260 -15.12 1.12 2.08
CA GLY A 260 -14.89 1.75 3.38
C GLY A 260 -13.41 1.70 3.77
N THR A 261 -12.88 2.86 4.17
CA THR A 261 -11.56 3.04 4.77
C THR A 261 -11.65 4.09 5.87
N SER A 262 -12.60 3.93 6.79
CA SER A 262 -13.01 5.01 7.70
C SER A 262 -13.10 4.57 9.16
N ALA A 263 -14.29 4.25 9.62
CA ALA A 263 -14.56 3.94 11.01
C ALA A 263 -15.47 2.70 11.15
N PRO A 264 -15.37 1.99 12.28
CA PRO A 264 -16.22 0.84 12.55
C PRO A 264 -17.71 1.18 12.48
N HIS A 265 -18.52 0.22 12.01
CA HIS A 265 -19.99 0.23 12.09
C HIS A 265 -20.68 1.44 11.42
N VAL A 266 -20.04 2.09 10.43
CA VAL A 266 -20.65 3.21 9.68
C VAL A 266 -21.61 2.72 8.59
N LEU A 267 -21.55 1.45 8.22
CA LEU A 267 -22.46 0.78 7.30
C LEU A 267 -23.28 -0.26 8.07
N ASN A 268 -24.55 -0.44 7.70
CA ASN A 268 -25.43 -1.43 8.30
C ASN A 268 -26.25 -2.17 7.24
N THR A 269 -26.92 -3.26 7.64
CA THR A 269 -27.72 -4.13 6.77
C THR A 269 -28.81 -3.36 6.00
N GLU A 270 -29.50 -2.41 6.64
CA GLU A 270 -30.57 -1.63 5.99
C GLU A 270 -30.02 -0.70 4.91
N MET A 271 -28.84 -0.14 5.10
CA MET A 271 -28.16 0.65 4.08
C MET A 271 -27.76 -0.24 2.89
N VAL A 272 -27.23 -1.44 3.13
CA VAL A 272 -26.86 -2.39 2.06
C VAL A 272 -28.08 -2.78 1.24
N LYS A 273 -29.26 -3.01 1.86
CA LYS A 273 -30.53 -3.30 1.15
C LYS A 273 -30.96 -2.20 0.18
N THR A 274 -30.46 -0.97 0.34
CA THR A 274 -30.77 0.15 -0.59
C THR A 274 -29.86 0.20 -1.80
N MET A 275 -28.79 -0.59 -1.82
CA MET A 275 -27.88 -0.69 -2.95
C MET A 275 -28.49 -1.47 -4.12
N ASN A 276 -27.84 -1.42 -5.26
CA ASN A 276 -28.23 -2.22 -6.42
C ASN A 276 -28.04 -3.72 -6.13
N LYS A 277 -28.79 -4.53 -6.90
CA LYS A 277 -28.63 -5.99 -6.88
C LYS A 277 -27.15 -6.38 -7.11
N ASP A 278 -26.74 -7.46 -6.45
CA ASP A 278 -25.37 -7.97 -6.50
C ASP A 278 -24.33 -6.89 -6.07
N ALA A 279 -24.62 -6.24 -4.94
CA ALA A 279 -23.76 -5.23 -4.36
C ALA A 279 -22.41 -5.81 -3.94
N ILE A 280 -21.34 -5.02 -4.12
CA ILE A 280 -19.96 -5.37 -3.76
C ILE A 280 -19.53 -4.48 -2.59
N ILE A 281 -19.04 -5.09 -1.51
CA ILE A 281 -18.66 -4.39 -0.28
C ILE A 281 -17.20 -4.64 0.04
N PHE A 282 -16.42 -3.55 0.14
CA PHE A 282 -15.08 -3.53 0.72
C PHE A 282 -15.11 -2.77 2.03
N ALA A 283 -15.08 -3.47 3.17
CA ALA A 283 -15.11 -2.89 4.51
C ALA A 283 -13.72 -3.01 5.14
N CYS A 284 -12.83 -2.07 4.82
CA CYS A 284 -11.39 -2.18 5.07
C CYS A 284 -10.93 -1.58 6.40
N ALA A 285 -11.81 -0.99 7.22
CA ALA A 285 -11.43 -0.46 8.54
C ALA A 285 -10.90 -1.57 9.45
N ASN A 286 -9.82 -1.27 10.17
CA ASN A 286 -9.15 -2.17 11.10
C ASN A 286 -9.06 -1.57 12.51
N PRO A 287 -9.21 -2.37 13.59
CA PRO A 287 -9.43 -3.83 13.61
C PRO A 287 -10.88 -4.26 13.39
N THR A 288 -11.83 -3.32 13.44
CA THR A 288 -13.27 -3.57 13.27
C THR A 288 -13.73 -2.95 11.94
N PRO A 289 -14.36 -3.73 11.05
CA PRO A 289 -14.79 -3.23 9.74
C PRO A 289 -15.98 -2.28 9.84
N GLU A 290 -16.27 -1.56 8.76
CA GLU A 290 -17.45 -0.70 8.60
C GLU A 290 -18.76 -1.48 8.74
N ILE A 291 -18.77 -2.75 8.31
CA ILE A 291 -19.84 -3.72 8.48
C ILE A 291 -19.22 -5.13 8.51
N PHE A 292 -19.75 -6.02 9.32
CA PHE A 292 -19.32 -7.41 9.28
C PHE A 292 -19.89 -8.16 8.06
N PRO A 293 -19.16 -9.16 7.52
CA PRO A 293 -19.59 -9.90 6.33
C PRO A 293 -20.98 -10.53 6.45
N GLU A 294 -21.35 -11.02 7.63
CA GLU A 294 -22.67 -11.63 7.89
C GLU A 294 -23.78 -10.61 7.69
N ASP A 295 -23.61 -9.41 8.23
CA ASP A 295 -24.58 -8.31 8.13
C ASP A 295 -24.68 -7.75 6.71
N ALA A 296 -23.55 -7.66 6.02
CA ALA A 296 -23.50 -7.23 4.61
C ALA A 296 -24.21 -8.25 3.69
N LYS A 297 -23.94 -9.55 3.87
CA LYS A 297 -24.61 -10.64 3.15
C LYS A 297 -26.12 -10.68 3.45
N ALA A 298 -26.53 -10.45 4.71
CA ALA A 298 -27.94 -10.32 5.11
C ALA A 298 -28.63 -9.12 4.44
N GLY A 299 -27.88 -8.07 4.08
CA GLY A 299 -28.32 -6.93 3.30
C GLY A 299 -28.42 -7.17 1.79
N GLY A 300 -27.94 -8.31 1.29
CA GLY A 300 -27.95 -8.67 -0.14
C GLY A 300 -26.64 -8.41 -0.87
N ALA A 301 -25.52 -8.22 -0.17
CA ALA A 301 -24.21 -8.13 -0.80
C ALA A 301 -23.81 -9.47 -1.43
N ALA A 302 -23.40 -9.45 -2.69
CA ALA A 302 -22.93 -10.64 -3.41
C ALA A 302 -21.48 -10.97 -3.09
N VAL A 303 -20.65 -9.93 -2.86
CA VAL A 303 -19.24 -10.08 -2.54
C VAL A 303 -18.90 -9.17 -1.37
N VAL A 304 -18.21 -9.71 -0.36
CA VAL A 304 -17.73 -8.95 0.79
C VAL A 304 -16.25 -9.20 1.00
N SER A 305 -15.52 -8.11 1.21
CA SER A 305 -14.09 -8.09 1.48
C SER A 305 -13.81 -7.25 2.72
N THR A 306 -12.85 -7.64 3.54
CA THR A 306 -12.44 -6.89 4.75
C THR A 306 -10.93 -6.82 4.88
N GLY A 307 -10.41 -5.98 5.80
CA GLY A 307 -8.99 -5.99 6.17
C GLY A 307 -8.59 -7.14 7.10
N ARG A 308 -9.55 -7.95 7.58
CA ARG A 308 -9.32 -8.98 8.60
C ARG A 308 -8.89 -10.30 7.97
N SER A 309 -7.92 -10.97 8.62
CA SER A 309 -7.40 -12.28 8.19
C SER A 309 -8.29 -13.48 8.56
N ASP A 310 -9.29 -13.28 9.39
CA ASP A 310 -10.23 -14.31 9.82
C ASP A 310 -11.50 -14.39 8.94
N TYR A 311 -11.56 -13.57 7.88
CA TYR A 311 -12.62 -13.59 6.87
C TYR A 311 -12.05 -13.83 5.47
N PRO A 312 -12.86 -14.36 4.53
CA PRO A 312 -12.51 -14.46 3.12
C PRO A 312 -12.20 -13.10 2.48
N ASN A 313 -11.51 -13.11 1.35
CA ASN A 313 -11.22 -11.91 0.55
C ASN A 313 -10.49 -10.82 1.35
N GLN A 314 -9.48 -11.19 2.13
CA GLN A 314 -8.72 -10.21 2.90
C GLN A 314 -8.03 -9.19 1.99
N VAL A 315 -8.32 -7.91 2.21
CA VAL A 315 -7.53 -6.80 1.65
C VAL A 315 -6.25 -6.67 2.47
N ASN A 316 -5.15 -7.18 1.93
CA ASN A 316 -3.86 -7.21 2.62
C ASN A 316 -2.75 -6.74 1.69
N ASN A 317 -2.10 -5.64 2.05
CA ASN A 317 -1.01 -5.03 1.25
C ASN A 317 0.19 -5.96 1.03
N VAL A 318 0.33 -7.04 1.80
CA VAL A 318 1.38 -8.05 1.62
C VAL A 318 1.35 -8.71 0.24
N LEU A 319 0.20 -8.74 -0.42
CA LEU A 319 0.06 -9.20 -1.81
C LEU A 319 0.64 -8.22 -2.83
N CYS A 320 0.92 -6.99 -2.43
CA CYS A 320 1.27 -5.89 -3.32
C CYS A 320 2.71 -5.41 -3.15
N PHE A 321 3.03 -4.75 -2.01
CA PHE A 321 4.26 -3.97 -1.88
C PHE A 321 5.55 -4.79 -2.05
N PRO A 322 5.66 -6.07 -1.57
CA PRO A 322 6.91 -6.80 -1.73
C PRO A 322 7.24 -7.09 -3.20
N GLY A 323 6.22 -7.44 -3.98
CA GLY A 323 6.35 -7.68 -5.42
C GLY A 323 6.61 -6.39 -6.21
N ILE A 324 5.93 -5.29 -5.87
CA ILE A 324 6.16 -3.98 -6.51
C ILE A 324 7.62 -3.54 -6.30
N PHE A 325 8.13 -3.57 -5.07
CA PHE A 325 9.51 -3.21 -4.81
C PHE A 325 10.49 -4.18 -5.47
N ARG A 326 10.20 -5.49 -5.48
CA ARG A 326 11.03 -6.45 -6.19
C ARG A 326 11.14 -6.10 -7.67
N GLY A 327 10.03 -5.84 -8.34
CA GLY A 327 10.03 -5.47 -9.75
C GLY A 327 10.71 -4.12 -10.02
N ALA A 328 10.49 -3.12 -9.18
CA ALA A 328 11.14 -1.82 -9.29
C ALA A 328 12.67 -1.89 -9.09
N LEU A 329 13.12 -2.65 -8.08
CA LEU A 329 14.54 -2.85 -7.81
C LEU A 329 15.25 -3.66 -8.91
N ASP A 330 14.59 -4.67 -9.49
CA ASP A 330 15.16 -5.51 -10.54
C ASP A 330 15.50 -4.74 -11.83
N VAL A 331 14.79 -3.65 -12.08
CA VAL A 331 15.02 -2.76 -13.23
C VAL A 331 15.64 -1.42 -12.85
N ARG A 332 16.07 -1.26 -11.60
CA ARG A 332 16.58 0.02 -11.05
C ARG A 332 15.66 1.18 -11.39
N ALA A 333 14.34 1.01 -11.20
CA ALA A 333 13.38 2.04 -11.52
C ALA A 333 13.65 3.34 -10.74
N SER A 334 13.42 4.47 -11.38
CA SER A 334 13.52 5.79 -10.72
C SER A 334 12.25 6.18 -9.97
N ASP A 335 11.14 5.56 -10.31
CA ASP A 335 9.82 5.80 -9.69
C ASP A 335 8.98 4.51 -9.68
N ILE A 336 7.95 4.49 -8.85
CA ILE A 336 6.81 3.58 -8.94
C ILE A 336 5.61 4.45 -9.36
N ASN A 337 5.30 4.43 -10.66
CA ASN A 337 4.26 5.27 -11.27
C ASN A 337 2.89 4.57 -11.33
N GLU A 338 1.87 5.29 -11.87
CA GLU A 338 0.49 4.77 -11.91
C GLU A 338 0.36 3.50 -12.77
N GLU A 339 1.04 3.42 -13.91
CA GLU A 339 1.01 2.24 -14.79
C GLU A 339 1.60 1.00 -14.12
N MET A 340 2.62 1.17 -13.29
CA MET A 340 3.20 0.09 -12.49
C MET A 340 2.20 -0.42 -11.44
N LYS A 341 1.45 0.49 -10.80
CA LYS A 341 0.40 0.15 -9.83
C LYS A 341 -0.79 -0.56 -10.49
N LEU A 342 -1.24 -0.09 -11.66
CA LEU A 342 -2.28 -0.74 -12.45
C LEU A 342 -1.84 -2.14 -12.91
N ALA A 343 -0.60 -2.29 -13.36
CA ALA A 343 -0.04 -3.57 -13.77
C ALA A 343 0.05 -4.56 -12.59
N ALA A 344 0.44 -4.09 -11.41
CA ALA A 344 0.46 -4.89 -10.19
C ALA A 344 -0.96 -5.36 -9.79
N ALA A 345 -1.95 -4.48 -9.83
CA ALA A 345 -3.34 -4.83 -9.55
C ALA A 345 -3.88 -5.89 -10.53
N ALA A 346 -3.61 -5.72 -11.83
CA ALA A 346 -3.99 -6.68 -12.86
C ALA A 346 -3.30 -8.03 -12.67
N ALA A 347 -2.01 -8.04 -12.29
CA ALA A 347 -1.27 -9.27 -12.02
C ALA A 347 -1.84 -10.03 -10.82
N ILE A 348 -2.17 -9.34 -9.72
CA ILE A 348 -2.79 -9.96 -8.54
C ILE A 348 -4.17 -10.53 -8.90
N ALA A 349 -5.02 -9.76 -9.57
CA ALA A 349 -6.34 -10.22 -10.00
C ALA A 349 -6.25 -11.44 -10.91
N GLY A 350 -5.31 -11.46 -11.84
CA GLY A 350 -5.10 -12.54 -12.81
C GLY A 350 -4.58 -13.85 -12.21
N LEU A 351 -4.17 -13.88 -10.95
CA LEU A 351 -3.79 -15.12 -10.26
C LEU A 351 -4.99 -15.97 -9.83
N VAL A 352 -6.16 -15.38 -9.75
CA VAL A 352 -7.42 -16.09 -9.50
C VAL A 352 -7.99 -16.50 -10.85
N SER A 353 -8.00 -17.82 -11.13
CA SER A 353 -8.56 -18.35 -12.39
C SER A 353 -10.09 -18.23 -12.42
N ASP A 354 -10.68 -18.40 -13.60
CA ASP A 354 -12.14 -18.33 -13.77
C ASP A 354 -12.86 -19.47 -13.01
N GLU A 355 -12.19 -20.61 -12.87
CA GLU A 355 -12.70 -21.77 -12.15
C GLU A 355 -12.62 -21.60 -10.62
N GLU A 356 -11.64 -20.83 -10.11
CA GLU A 356 -11.47 -20.55 -8.69
C GLU A 356 -12.32 -19.36 -8.22
N LEU A 357 -12.68 -18.46 -9.15
CA LEU A 357 -13.36 -17.21 -8.85
C LEU A 357 -14.74 -17.45 -8.21
N SER A 358 -14.91 -16.96 -6.99
CA SER A 358 -16.15 -17.11 -6.22
C SER A 358 -16.38 -15.91 -5.31
N ALA A 359 -17.57 -15.83 -4.69
CA ALA A 359 -17.89 -14.76 -3.74
C ALA A 359 -16.93 -14.68 -2.53
N ASP A 360 -16.31 -15.80 -2.18
CA ASP A 360 -15.38 -15.91 -1.06
C ASP A 360 -13.91 -16.06 -1.53
N TYR A 361 -13.63 -15.95 -2.84
CA TYR A 361 -12.26 -16.02 -3.40
C TYR A 361 -12.10 -15.08 -4.60
N ILE A 362 -11.95 -13.77 -4.34
CA ILE A 362 -11.68 -12.72 -5.35
C ILE A 362 -10.23 -12.24 -5.33
N LEU A 363 -9.45 -12.62 -4.32
CA LEU A 363 -8.03 -12.31 -4.15
C LEU A 363 -7.28 -13.60 -3.82
N PRO A 364 -6.03 -13.76 -4.28
CA PRO A 364 -5.20 -14.89 -3.89
C PRO A 364 -4.90 -14.85 -2.38
N ALA A 365 -4.62 -16.01 -1.80
CA ALA A 365 -4.22 -16.09 -0.40
C ALA A 365 -2.88 -15.34 -0.16
N ALA A 366 -2.71 -14.78 1.04
CA ALA A 366 -1.50 -14.01 1.39
C ALA A 366 -0.18 -14.81 1.23
N PHE A 367 -0.24 -16.13 1.35
CA PHE A 367 0.92 -17.03 1.22
C PHE A 367 0.98 -17.74 -0.15
N ASP A 368 0.23 -17.29 -1.15
CA ASP A 368 0.33 -17.84 -2.51
C ASP A 368 1.73 -17.52 -3.10
N PRO A 369 2.55 -18.54 -3.39
CA PRO A 369 3.92 -18.33 -3.84
C PRO A 369 4.01 -17.68 -5.22
N ARG A 370 2.94 -17.66 -6.00
CA ARG A 370 2.89 -17.06 -7.34
C ARG A 370 2.87 -15.54 -7.30
N VAL A 371 2.37 -14.94 -6.19
CA VAL A 371 2.10 -13.50 -6.08
C VAL A 371 3.36 -12.67 -6.32
N ARG A 372 4.46 -12.98 -5.62
CA ARG A 372 5.71 -12.23 -5.73
C ARG A 372 6.16 -12.06 -7.17
N ASP A 373 6.31 -13.19 -7.85
CA ASP A 373 6.92 -13.21 -9.19
C ASP A 373 5.99 -12.60 -10.24
N ALA A 374 4.68 -12.81 -10.12
CA ALA A 374 3.68 -12.20 -11.00
C ALA A 374 3.66 -10.67 -10.86
N VAL A 375 3.61 -10.15 -9.62
CA VAL A 375 3.60 -8.71 -9.34
C VAL A 375 4.93 -8.08 -9.74
N ALA A 376 6.07 -8.69 -9.38
CA ALA A 376 7.39 -8.17 -9.72
C ALA A 376 7.59 -8.07 -11.25
N LYS A 377 7.22 -9.13 -11.99
CA LYS A 377 7.29 -9.13 -13.46
C LYS A 377 6.42 -8.03 -14.06
N ALA A 378 5.16 -7.92 -13.66
CA ALA A 378 4.24 -6.92 -14.20
C ALA A 378 4.70 -5.50 -13.91
N THR A 379 5.22 -5.26 -12.71
CA THR A 379 5.79 -3.97 -12.29
C THR A 379 7.03 -3.62 -13.10
N ALA A 380 7.98 -4.55 -13.26
CA ALA A 380 9.19 -4.34 -14.07
C ALA A 380 8.86 -4.07 -15.54
N ASP A 381 7.94 -4.84 -16.12
CA ASP A 381 7.51 -4.66 -17.50
C ASP A 381 6.84 -3.27 -17.71
N ALA A 382 6.03 -2.83 -16.75
CA ALA A 382 5.43 -1.50 -16.76
C ALA A 382 6.49 -0.38 -16.61
N ALA A 383 7.47 -0.57 -15.71
CA ALA A 383 8.58 0.38 -15.56
C ALA A 383 9.37 0.58 -16.87
N ARG A 384 9.63 -0.53 -17.59
CA ARG A 384 10.30 -0.46 -18.92
C ARG A 384 9.44 0.27 -19.96
N ARG A 385 8.13 -0.05 -20.03
CA ARG A 385 7.22 0.61 -21.00
C ARG A 385 7.09 2.10 -20.74
N THR A 386 7.14 2.54 -19.51
CA THR A 386 6.98 3.94 -19.11
C THR A 386 8.31 4.71 -19.03
N GLY A 387 9.44 4.05 -19.31
CA GLY A 387 10.74 4.70 -19.38
C GLY A 387 11.36 5.06 -18.02
N VAL A 388 10.82 4.51 -16.91
CA VAL A 388 11.39 4.74 -15.58
C VAL A 388 12.41 3.66 -15.16
N ALA A 389 12.51 2.56 -15.90
CA ALA A 389 13.54 1.55 -15.74
C ALA A 389 14.90 2.09 -16.24
N ARG A 390 15.99 1.68 -15.55
CA ARG A 390 17.37 2.06 -15.91
C ARG A 390 18.19 0.89 -16.46
N ILE A 391 17.67 -0.34 -16.31
CA ILE A 391 18.27 -1.57 -16.87
C ILE A 391 17.17 -2.52 -17.37
#